data_a18e727b30f82f3dcd277af9c679efbd
#
_entry.id   a18e727b30f82f3dcd277af9c679efbd
#
_cell.length_a   1.000
_cell.length_b   1.000
_cell.length_c   1.000
_cell.angle_alpha   90.00
_cell.angle_beta   90.00
_cell.angle_gamma   90.00
#
_symmetry.space_group_name_H-M   'P 1'
#
loop_
_entity.id
_entity.type
_entity.pdbx_description
1 polymer ?
#
loop_
_entity_poly.entity_id
_entity_poly.type
_entity_poly.pdbx_seq_one_letter_code
_entity_poly.pdbx_strand_id
1 'polypeptide(L)'
;MKVAIALTDQSFQRTKSMGIFNVSMGLAKGLMNCPEVTELHILGNNECGDAFKDCPPHVHVHLTDKPVPRRFARVWWDQFGLCAAVRKIKPDWVILPKGVPPFFPRFGKAKMACYVHDVMWEHYEQRSAADRKGPFPWHELLYFRNLSLRAMKISDLVLTHTQFNASRILHYVPQARIARIGIGYDDTPPAPETDSPKRDVLTYASTFPHKCTPLTLQRISAWLNTREDGKDIRIHVVGSMPEELALPNAGWIHHARIPYAELRTLLREKCRMAVYFSDYESYGMPPVECLLNGVPCVASDIPPIRENIPAQYLFNNADEADFIAKANAAYDKKSPFICPEFPTWQEVCNRCVQAMLQH
;
A
#
# COMPACT_ATOMS: atom_id res chain seq x y z
N MET A 1 -25.86 3.33 -9.95
CA MET A 1 -25.02 4.32 -10.65
C MET A 1 -24.09 3.65 -11.63
N LYS A 2 -23.65 4.35 -12.66
CA LYS A 2 -22.67 3.91 -13.65
C LYS A 2 -21.27 4.42 -13.27
N VAL A 3 -20.31 3.52 -13.10
CA VAL A 3 -18.96 3.86 -12.64
C VAL A 3 -17.92 3.44 -13.66
N ALA A 4 -16.90 4.28 -13.89
CA ALA A 4 -15.69 3.91 -14.62
C ALA A 4 -14.49 3.94 -13.69
N ILE A 5 -13.59 2.94 -13.77
CA ILE A 5 -12.32 2.89 -13.02
C ILE A 5 -11.13 2.79 -13.98
N ALA A 6 -10.12 3.64 -13.79
CA ALA A 6 -8.95 3.72 -14.68
C ALA A 6 -7.79 2.87 -14.16
N LEU A 7 -7.49 1.76 -14.85
CA LEU A 7 -6.41 0.82 -14.54
C LEU A 7 -5.37 0.71 -15.67
N THR A 8 -5.39 1.61 -16.64
CA THR A 8 -4.58 1.52 -17.87
C THR A 8 -3.07 1.51 -17.64
N ASP A 9 -2.63 2.05 -16.50
CA ASP A 9 -1.22 2.11 -16.12
C ASP A 9 -0.81 1.05 -15.09
N GLN A 10 -1.74 0.18 -14.69
CA GLN A 10 -1.48 -0.88 -13.71
C GLN A 10 -0.86 -2.10 -14.37
N SER A 11 0.25 -2.59 -13.81
CA SER A 11 0.96 -3.78 -14.30
C SER A 11 1.63 -4.47 -13.13
N PHE A 12 1.38 -5.76 -12.97
CA PHE A 12 2.05 -6.56 -11.93
C PHE A 12 3.57 -6.60 -12.13
N GLN A 13 4.02 -6.65 -13.38
CA GLN A 13 5.44 -6.81 -13.70
C GLN A 13 6.24 -5.50 -13.62
N ARG A 14 5.60 -4.34 -13.87
CA ARG A 14 6.27 -3.06 -14.10
C ARG A 14 5.94 -1.99 -13.07
N THR A 15 4.92 -2.19 -12.26
CA THR A 15 4.54 -1.23 -11.21
C THR A 15 5.61 -1.23 -10.12
N LYS A 16 6.17 -0.05 -9.84
CA LYS A 16 7.16 0.13 -8.77
C LYS A 16 6.52 0.08 -7.38
N SER A 17 5.24 0.43 -7.27
CA SER A 17 4.50 0.43 -6.00
C SER A 17 3.43 -0.65 -6.02
N MET A 18 3.74 -1.80 -5.44
CA MET A 18 2.79 -2.90 -5.30
C MET A 18 1.57 -2.53 -4.45
N GLY A 19 1.73 -1.65 -3.46
CA GLY A 19 0.61 -1.15 -2.66
C GLY A 19 -0.45 -0.45 -3.51
N ILE A 20 -0.04 0.46 -4.41
CA ILE A 20 -0.97 1.15 -5.33
C ILE A 20 -1.65 0.14 -6.28
N PHE A 21 -0.89 -0.83 -6.79
CA PHE A 21 -1.44 -1.89 -7.64
C PHE A 21 -2.52 -2.69 -6.90
N ASN A 22 -2.22 -3.16 -5.68
CA ASN A 22 -3.15 -3.95 -4.86
C ASN A 22 -4.43 -3.15 -4.55
N VAL A 23 -4.31 -1.87 -4.17
CA VAL A 23 -5.47 -1.00 -3.94
C VAL A 23 -6.30 -0.82 -5.21
N SER A 24 -5.66 -0.59 -6.35
CA SER A 24 -6.36 -0.41 -7.63
C SER A 24 -7.15 -1.64 -8.05
N MET A 25 -6.53 -2.82 -7.91
CA MET A 25 -7.16 -4.10 -8.25
C MET A 25 -8.26 -4.48 -7.25
N GLY A 26 -8.02 -4.25 -5.96
CA GLY A 26 -9.00 -4.50 -4.90
C GLY A 26 -10.25 -3.64 -5.06
N LEU A 27 -10.10 -2.35 -5.34
CA LEU A 27 -11.22 -1.46 -5.65
C LEU A 27 -12.01 -1.93 -6.87
N ALA A 28 -11.33 -2.30 -7.97
CA ALA A 28 -12.02 -2.78 -9.16
C ALA A 28 -12.84 -4.04 -8.89
N LYS A 29 -12.27 -5.02 -8.17
CA LYS A 29 -12.94 -6.27 -7.80
C LYS A 29 -14.10 -6.05 -6.84
N GLY A 30 -13.89 -5.25 -5.78
CA GLY A 30 -14.95 -4.99 -4.81
C GLY A 30 -16.14 -4.21 -5.40
N LEU A 31 -15.89 -3.28 -6.33
CA LEU A 31 -16.95 -2.54 -7.03
C LEU A 31 -17.88 -3.43 -7.87
N MET A 32 -17.39 -4.58 -8.37
CA MET A 32 -18.21 -5.54 -9.11
C MET A 32 -19.38 -6.09 -8.30
N ASN A 33 -19.25 -6.12 -6.98
CA ASN A 33 -20.23 -6.71 -6.09
C ASN A 33 -21.06 -5.64 -5.33
N CYS A 34 -20.88 -4.35 -5.63
CA CYS A 34 -21.66 -3.28 -5.01
C CYS A 34 -23.03 -3.16 -5.70
N PRO A 35 -24.15 -3.38 -5.00
CA PRO A 35 -25.49 -3.41 -5.63
C PRO A 35 -25.91 -2.05 -6.22
N GLU A 36 -25.38 -0.94 -5.70
CA GLU A 36 -25.65 0.40 -6.22
C GLU A 36 -24.89 0.70 -7.53
N VAL A 37 -23.88 -0.10 -7.89
CA VAL A 37 -23.16 0.00 -9.15
C VAL A 37 -23.89 -0.82 -10.22
N THR A 38 -24.74 -0.18 -10.98
CA THR A 38 -25.56 -0.82 -12.02
C THR A 38 -24.77 -1.16 -13.28
N GLU A 39 -23.73 -0.38 -13.59
CA GLU A 39 -22.77 -0.64 -14.66
C GLU A 39 -21.37 -0.25 -14.19
N LEU A 40 -20.41 -1.17 -14.31
CA LEU A 40 -19.00 -0.93 -14.01
C LEU A 40 -18.17 -1.03 -15.29
N HIS A 41 -17.43 0.04 -15.61
CA HIS A 41 -16.52 0.07 -16.75
C HIS A 41 -15.07 0.08 -16.28
N ILE A 42 -14.34 -0.99 -16.56
CA ILE A 42 -12.92 -1.14 -16.25
C ILE A 42 -12.11 -0.71 -17.46
N LEU A 43 -11.40 0.41 -17.34
CA LEU A 43 -10.49 0.90 -18.37
C LEU A 43 -9.10 0.36 -18.06
N GLY A 44 -8.73 -0.78 -18.63
CA GLY A 44 -7.50 -1.52 -18.35
C GLY A 44 -6.52 -1.61 -19.52
N ASN A 45 -5.46 -2.33 -19.32
CA ASN A 45 -4.53 -2.79 -20.34
C ASN A 45 -4.53 -4.33 -20.41
N ASN A 46 -3.89 -4.90 -21.44
CA ASN A 46 -3.89 -6.35 -21.65
C ASN A 46 -3.25 -7.14 -20.49
N GLU A 47 -2.30 -6.54 -19.74
CA GLU A 47 -1.68 -7.20 -18.58
C GLU A 47 -2.66 -7.34 -17.38
N CYS A 48 -3.70 -6.51 -17.32
CA CYS A 48 -4.75 -6.61 -16.30
C CYS A 48 -5.92 -7.50 -16.77
N GLY A 49 -5.99 -7.83 -18.05
CA GLY A 49 -7.16 -8.50 -18.66
C GLY A 49 -7.52 -9.83 -18.02
N ASP A 50 -6.50 -10.63 -17.68
CA ASP A 50 -6.70 -11.96 -17.08
C ASP A 50 -7.42 -11.91 -15.73
N ALA A 51 -7.25 -10.83 -14.97
CA ALA A 51 -7.90 -10.64 -13.68
C ALA A 51 -9.43 -10.37 -13.79
N PHE A 52 -9.93 -10.12 -15.01
CA PHE A 52 -11.29 -9.70 -15.29
C PHE A 52 -11.98 -10.57 -16.36
N LYS A 53 -11.51 -11.82 -16.58
CA LYS A 53 -12.09 -12.73 -17.59
C LYS A 53 -13.51 -13.19 -17.23
N ASP A 54 -13.74 -13.45 -15.94
CA ASP A 54 -14.99 -14.02 -15.44
C ASP A 54 -15.82 -12.95 -14.69
N CYS A 55 -16.08 -11.81 -15.33
CA CYS A 55 -16.82 -10.73 -14.74
C CYS A 55 -18.34 -10.91 -14.87
N PRO A 56 -19.14 -10.41 -13.91
CA PRO A 56 -20.60 -10.34 -14.03
C PRO A 56 -21.04 -9.55 -15.27
N PRO A 57 -22.28 -9.79 -15.80
CA PRO A 57 -22.77 -9.16 -17.05
C PRO A 57 -22.82 -7.62 -17.03
N HIS A 58 -22.94 -6.99 -15.86
CA HIS A 58 -22.95 -5.52 -15.72
C HIS A 58 -21.54 -4.91 -15.69
N VAL A 59 -20.49 -5.72 -15.78
CA VAL A 59 -19.09 -5.28 -15.82
C VAL A 59 -18.56 -5.30 -17.24
N HIS A 60 -18.13 -4.15 -17.74
CA HIS A 60 -17.63 -3.96 -19.09
C HIS A 60 -16.13 -3.68 -19.06
N VAL A 61 -15.33 -4.60 -19.59
CA VAL A 61 -13.86 -4.47 -19.59
C VAL A 61 -13.40 -3.90 -20.94
N HIS A 62 -12.73 -2.75 -20.89
CA HIS A 62 -12.16 -2.06 -22.04
C HIS A 62 -10.65 -2.13 -21.98
N LEU A 63 -10.06 -3.03 -22.75
CA LEU A 63 -8.62 -3.21 -22.81
C LEU A 63 -8.00 -2.33 -23.90
N THR A 64 -6.86 -1.75 -23.62
CA THR A 64 -6.07 -1.04 -24.62
C THR A 64 -4.88 -1.90 -25.05
N ASP A 65 -4.71 -2.05 -26.37
CA ASP A 65 -3.60 -2.79 -26.97
C ASP A 65 -2.28 -2.00 -26.95
N LYS A 66 -2.33 -0.74 -26.55
CA LYS A 66 -1.14 0.10 -26.51
C LYS A 66 -0.26 -0.32 -25.36
N PRO A 67 0.98 -0.79 -25.63
CA PRO A 67 1.87 -1.22 -24.58
C PRO A 67 2.19 -0.04 -23.65
N VAL A 68 1.97 -0.26 -22.36
CA VAL A 68 2.20 0.67 -21.25
C VAL A 68 3.64 1.23 -21.12
N PRO A 69 4.69 0.80 -21.84
CA PRO A 69 6.06 1.20 -21.52
C PRO A 69 6.58 2.45 -22.23
N ARG A 70 5.89 2.99 -23.19
CA ARG A 70 6.40 4.20 -23.87
C ARG A 70 5.91 5.45 -23.13
N ARG A 71 6.80 6.16 -22.45
CA ARG A 71 6.50 7.37 -21.66
C ARG A 71 5.54 8.33 -22.38
N PHE A 72 5.75 8.60 -23.67
CA PHE A 72 4.89 9.47 -24.46
C PHE A 72 3.51 8.89 -24.75
N ALA A 73 3.41 7.61 -25.06
CA ALA A 73 2.11 6.96 -25.32
C ALA A 73 1.25 6.92 -24.06
N ARG A 74 1.87 6.72 -22.89
CA ARG A 74 1.19 6.79 -21.59
C ARG A 74 0.68 8.19 -21.28
N VAL A 75 1.54 9.22 -21.40
CA VAL A 75 1.13 10.61 -21.16
C VAL A 75 -0.01 10.99 -22.11
N TRP A 76 0.09 10.61 -23.39
CA TRP A 76 -0.98 10.87 -24.35
C TRP A 76 -2.29 10.18 -23.97
N TRP A 77 -2.23 8.89 -23.55
CA TRP A 77 -3.42 8.17 -23.10
C TRP A 77 -4.02 8.80 -21.85
N ASP A 78 -3.22 9.06 -20.83
CA ASP A 78 -3.67 9.66 -19.57
C ASP A 78 -4.33 11.02 -19.79
N GLN A 79 -3.87 11.80 -20.78
CA GLN A 79 -4.40 13.14 -21.06
C GLN A 79 -5.61 13.13 -22.00
N PHE A 80 -5.61 12.29 -23.02
CA PHE A 80 -6.61 12.35 -24.10
C PHE A 80 -7.42 11.06 -24.25
N GLY A 81 -6.78 9.91 -24.21
CA GLY A 81 -7.44 8.62 -24.40
C GLY A 81 -8.45 8.33 -23.29
N LEU A 82 -8.06 8.54 -22.03
CA LEU A 82 -8.94 8.39 -20.88
C LEU A 82 -10.16 9.33 -21.00
N CYS A 83 -9.94 10.61 -21.33
CA CYS A 83 -11.04 11.56 -21.51
C CYS A 83 -11.99 11.17 -22.65
N ALA A 84 -11.46 10.64 -23.75
CA ALA A 84 -12.27 10.16 -24.88
C ALA A 84 -13.11 8.92 -24.48
N ALA A 85 -12.50 7.95 -23.79
CA ALA A 85 -13.18 6.75 -23.31
C ALA A 85 -14.32 7.11 -22.35
N VAL A 86 -14.04 7.95 -21.35
CA VAL A 86 -15.05 8.40 -20.37
C VAL A 86 -16.20 9.13 -21.05
N ARG A 87 -15.94 10.02 -22.02
CA ARG A 87 -17.01 10.71 -22.77
C ARG A 87 -17.88 9.77 -23.60
N LYS A 88 -17.31 8.68 -24.12
CA LYS A 88 -18.05 7.65 -24.86
C LYS A 88 -18.93 6.82 -23.91
N ILE A 89 -18.42 6.45 -22.75
CA ILE A 89 -19.10 5.63 -21.73
C ILE A 89 -20.19 6.45 -21.02
N LYS A 90 -19.92 7.73 -20.74
CA LYS A 90 -20.79 8.65 -19.99
C LYS A 90 -21.15 8.08 -18.60
N PRO A 91 -20.17 7.74 -17.76
CA PRO A 91 -20.44 7.28 -16.41
C PRO A 91 -20.91 8.45 -15.52
N ASP A 92 -21.50 8.12 -14.37
CA ASP A 92 -21.79 9.11 -13.32
C ASP A 92 -20.50 9.49 -12.59
N TRP A 93 -19.61 8.52 -12.36
CA TRP A 93 -18.35 8.69 -11.69
C TRP A 93 -17.18 8.04 -12.43
N VAL A 94 -16.03 8.72 -12.37
CA VAL A 94 -14.72 8.18 -12.79
C VAL A 94 -13.81 8.06 -11.57
N ILE A 95 -13.35 6.85 -11.27
CA ILE A 95 -12.40 6.59 -10.19
C ILE A 95 -10.99 6.52 -10.79
N LEU A 96 -10.08 7.32 -10.22
CA LEU A 96 -8.65 7.32 -10.53
C LEU A 96 -7.88 6.75 -9.33
N PRO A 97 -7.69 5.42 -9.27
CA PRO A 97 -7.15 4.77 -8.08
C PRO A 97 -5.68 5.08 -7.83
N LYS A 98 -4.95 5.61 -8.82
CA LYS A 98 -3.58 6.09 -8.66
C LYS A 98 -3.48 7.55 -8.21
N GLY A 99 -4.59 8.29 -8.18
CA GLY A 99 -4.62 9.68 -7.76
C GLY A 99 -3.96 10.68 -8.73
N VAL A 100 -3.80 10.32 -10.01
CA VAL A 100 -3.19 11.19 -11.02
C VAL A 100 -4.23 11.53 -12.10
N PRO A 101 -4.92 12.68 -12.00
CA PRO A 101 -5.87 13.13 -13.00
C PRO A 101 -5.17 13.71 -14.25
N PRO A 102 -5.84 13.69 -15.40
CA PRO A 102 -5.41 14.45 -16.57
C PRO A 102 -5.20 15.94 -16.25
N PHE A 103 -4.32 16.63 -16.96
CA PHE A 103 -4.14 18.08 -16.78
C PHE A 103 -5.43 18.86 -17.06
N PHE A 104 -6.19 18.39 -18.06
CA PHE A 104 -7.50 18.97 -18.40
C PHE A 104 -8.53 17.85 -18.42
N PRO A 105 -9.10 17.45 -17.25
CA PRO A 105 -10.09 16.40 -17.21
C PRO A 105 -11.36 16.85 -17.95
N ARG A 106 -11.60 16.25 -19.10
CA ARG A 106 -12.79 16.53 -19.94
C ARG A 106 -13.68 15.30 -19.93
N PHE A 107 -14.30 15.03 -18.78
CA PHE A 107 -15.14 13.86 -18.53
C PHE A 107 -16.64 14.09 -18.81
N GLY A 108 -17.01 15.25 -19.41
CA GLY A 108 -18.40 15.60 -19.63
C GLY A 108 -19.10 15.95 -18.32
N LYS A 109 -20.17 15.21 -17.99
CA LYS A 109 -20.92 15.38 -16.73
C LYS A 109 -20.45 14.45 -15.62
N ALA A 110 -19.52 13.53 -15.91
CA ALA A 110 -19.02 12.58 -14.93
C ALA A 110 -18.22 13.28 -13.83
N LYS A 111 -18.51 12.96 -12.57
CA LYS A 111 -17.74 13.38 -11.41
C LYS A 111 -16.48 12.55 -11.28
N MET A 112 -15.46 13.10 -10.65
CA MET A 112 -14.14 12.48 -10.52
C MET A 112 -13.79 12.18 -9.06
N ALA A 113 -13.49 10.93 -8.76
CA ALA A 113 -12.93 10.49 -7.49
C ALA A 113 -11.46 10.10 -7.68
N CYS A 114 -10.54 10.76 -6.95
CA CYS A 114 -9.12 10.43 -6.95
C CYS A 114 -8.72 9.78 -5.63
N TYR A 115 -8.03 8.62 -5.70
CA TYR A 115 -7.47 7.99 -4.51
C TYR A 115 -6.08 8.57 -4.23
N VAL A 116 -5.97 9.40 -3.20
CA VAL A 116 -4.70 9.98 -2.77
C VAL A 116 -4.07 9.06 -1.73
N HIS A 117 -3.01 8.34 -2.15
CA HIS A 117 -2.34 7.35 -1.32
C HIS A 117 -1.50 7.98 -0.23
N ASP A 118 -0.76 9.04 -0.55
CA ASP A 118 0.14 9.70 0.40
C ASP A 118 0.48 11.14 -0.01
N VAL A 119 1.20 11.79 0.88
CA VAL A 119 1.90 13.05 0.68
C VAL A 119 3.39 12.90 0.96
N MET A 120 4.00 11.78 0.50
CA MET A 120 5.39 11.40 0.78
C MET A 120 6.40 12.48 0.37
N TRP A 121 6.09 13.29 -0.63
CA TRP A 121 6.91 14.45 -1.01
C TRP A 121 7.14 15.40 0.18
N GLU A 122 6.18 15.56 1.10
CA GLU A 122 6.33 16.37 2.31
C GLU A 122 7.43 15.85 3.23
N HIS A 123 7.47 14.53 3.45
CA HIS A 123 8.49 13.89 4.27
C HIS A 123 9.91 14.16 3.75
N TYR A 124 10.08 14.12 2.42
CA TYR A 124 11.39 14.38 1.82
C TYR A 124 11.75 15.86 1.71
N GLU A 125 10.77 16.76 1.58
CA GLU A 125 11.00 18.22 1.63
C GLU A 125 11.43 18.69 3.03
N GLN A 126 10.95 18.05 4.09
CA GLN A 126 11.29 18.41 5.47
C GLN A 126 12.67 17.90 5.91
N ARG A 127 13.25 16.96 5.20
CA ARG A 127 14.62 16.50 5.48
C ARG A 127 15.63 17.60 5.25
N SER A 128 16.59 17.74 6.19
CA SER A 128 17.60 18.79 6.14
C SER A 128 18.47 18.72 4.86
N ALA A 129 19.11 19.84 4.52
CA ALA A 129 20.02 19.92 3.37
C ALA A 129 21.20 18.92 3.44
N ALA A 130 21.56 18.43 4.64
CA ALA A 130 22.56 17.40 4.87
C ALA A 130 22.11 16.02 4.40
N ASP A 131 20.79 15.72 4.46
CA ASP A 131 20.17 14.46 4.05
C ASP A 131 19.63 14.49 2.61
N ARG A 132 20.04 15.44 1.80
CA ARG A 132 19.55 15.64 0.42
C ARG A 132 19.80 14.49 -0.57
N LYS A 133 20.41 13.40 -0.15
CA LYS A 133 20.44 12.14 -0.92
C LYS A 133 19.10 11.38 -0.77
N GLY A 134 17.98 12.08 -0.98
CA GLY A 134 16.68 11.43 -1.11
C GLY A 134 16.62 10.61 -2.41
N PRO A 135 15.71 9.62 -2.50
CA PRO A 135 15.59 8.75 -3.67
C PRO A 135 15.05 9.47 -4.90
N PHE A 136 14.62 10.71 -4.73
CA PHE A 136 14.03 11.53 -5.79
C PHE A 136 14.83 12.83 -5.98
N PRO A 137 15.20 13.19 -7.21
CA PRO A 137 15.66 14.53 -7.54
C PRO A 137 14.61 15.59 -7.15
N TRP A 138 15.04 16.80 -6.80
CA TRP A 138 14.14 17.87 -6.35
C TRP A 138 13.00 18.20 -7.35
N HIS A 139 13.27 18.10 -8.65
CA HIS A 139 12.26 18.34 -9.68
C HIS A 139 11.21 17.24 -9.76
N GLU A 140 11.54 15.99 -9.41
CA GLU A 140 10.56 14.91 -9.29
C GLU A 140 9.69 15.12 -8.05
N LEU A 141 10.25 15.54 -6.92
CA LEU A 141 9.47 15.87 -5.72
C LEU A 141 8.49 17.01 -6.01
N LEU A 142 8.94 18.07 -6.67
CA LEU A 142 8.09 19.18 -7.08
C LEU A 142 6.97 18.72 -8.03
N TYR A 143 7.29 17.83 -8.96
CA TYR A 143 6.33 17.24 -9.88
C TYR A 143 5.28 16.42 -9.11
N PHE A 144 5.68 15.51 -8.21
CA PHE A 144 4.76 14.73 -7.39
C PHE A 144 3.88 15.61 -6.49
N ARG A 145 4.48 16.61 -5.84
CA ARG A 145 3.74 17.59 -5.04
C ARG A 145 2.64 18.28 -5.85
N ASN A 146 3.01 18.84 -6.99
CA ASN A 146 2.06 19.58 -7.84
C ASN A 146 0.93 18.69 -8.37
N LEU A 147 1.24 17.46 -8.78
CA LEU A 147 0.23 16.49 -9.22
C LEU A 147 -0.71 16.10 -8.08
N SER A 148 -0.16 15.81 -6.90
CA SER A 148 -0.93 15.42 -5.72
C SER A 148 -1.85 16.57 -5.27
N LEU A 149 -1.30 17.79 -5.10
CA LEU A 149 -2.09 18.98 -4.75
C LEU A 149 -3.17 19.28 -5.78
N ARG A 150 -2.85 19.09 -7.07
CA ARG A 150 -3.83 19.28 -8.13
C ARG A 150 -4.94 18.24 -8.05
N ALA A 151 -4.61 16.96 -7.86
CA ALA A 151 -5.59 15.90 -7.68
C ALA A 151 -6.57 16.23 -6.53
N MET A 152 -6.04 16.65 -5.37
CA MET A 152 -6.84 17.04 -4.22
C MET A 152 -7.77 18.23 -4.51
N LYS A 153 -7.31 19.21 -5.31
CA LYS A 153 -8.06 20.45 -5.60
C LYS A 153 -9.19 20.29 -6.61
N ILE A 154 -8.98 19.43 -7.63
CA ILE A 154 -9.93 19.33 -8.76
C ILE A 154 -10.85 18.12 -8.70
N SER A 155 -10.63 17.20 -7.75
CA SER A 155 -11.52 16.05 -7.57
C SER A 155 -12.84 16.47 -6.91
N ASP A 156 -13.94 15.91 -7.39
CA ASP A 156 -15.23 16.04 -6.73
C ASP A 156 -15.25 15.29 -5.40
N LEU A 157 -14.45 14.21 -5.31
CA LEU A 157 -14.24 13.41 -4.10
C LEU A 157 -12.80 12.91 -4.04
N VAL A 158 -12.14 13.10 -2.89
CA VAL A 158 -10.82 12.56 -2.59
C VAL A 158 -10.97 11.31 -1.72
N LEU A 159 -10.55 10.16 -2.25
CA LEU A 159 -10.53 8.91 -1.51
C LEU A 159 -9.17 8.75 -0.82
N THR A 160 -9.17 8.24 0.41
CA THR A 160 -7.94 7.93 1.15
C THR A 160 -8.18 6.83 2.19
N HIS A 161 -7.14 6.40 2.91
CA HIS A 161 -7.23 5.22 3.78
C HIS A 161 -7.08 5.53 5.28
N THR A 162 -6.21 6.47 5.72
CA THR A 162 -5.95 6.76 7.13
C THR A 162 -6.46 8.14 7.54
N GLN A 163 -6.73 8.32 8.82
CA GLN A 163 -7.03 9.63 9.39
C GLN A 163 -5.81 10.56 9.27
N PHE A 164 -4.61 10.01 9.46
CA PHE A 164 -3.37 10.75 9.25
C PHE A 164 -3.33 11.35 7.84
N ASN A 165 -3.52 10.52 6.80
CA ASN A 165 -3.48 11.01 5.43
C ASN A 165 -4.61 12.00 5.12
N ALA A 166 -5.83 11.76 5.63
CA ALA A 166 -6.94 12.70 5.52
C ALA A 166 -6.61 14.06 6.14
N SER A 167 -5.98 14.09 7.31
CA SER A 167 -5.57 15.33 7.98
C SER A 167 -4.51 16.09 7.17
N ARG A 168 -3.57 15.37 6.54
CA ARG A 168 -2.55 15.98 5.67
C ARG A 168 -3.17 16.56 4.39
N ILE A 169 -4.13 15.87 3.78
CA ILE A 169 -4.88 16.39 2.64
C ILE A 169 -5.59 17.68 2.99
N LEU A 170 -6.32 17.73 4.14
CA LEU A 170 -7.02 18.92 4.59
C LEU A 170 -6.08 20.07 4.96
N HIS A 171 -4.88 19.77 5.46
CA HIS A 171 -3.85 20.79 5.71
C HIS A 171 -3.48 21.55 4.42
N TYR A 172 -3.34 20.85 3.30
CA TYR A 172 -2.96 21.46 2.01
C TYR A 172 -4.16 21.96 1.21
N VAL A 173 -5.32 21.33 1.34
CA VAL A 173 -6.55 21.65 0.60
C VAL A 173 -7.74 21.58 1.56
N PRO A 174 -7.96 22.64 2.40
CA PRO A 174 -9.01 22.65 3.43
C PRO A 174 -10.43 22.41 2.92
N GLN A 175 -10.68 22.73 1.64
CA GLN A 175 -11.98 22.54 0.98
C GLN A 175 -12.15 21.17 0.31
N ALA A 176 -11.14 20.28 0.38
CA ALA A 176 -11.26 18.96 -0.24
C ALA A 176 -12.40 18.16 0.42
N ARG A 177 -13.24 17.55 -0.42
CA ARG A 177 -14.23 16.59 0.04
C ARG A 177 -13.56 15.23 0.15
N ILE A 178 -13.47 14.68 1.35
CA ILE A 178 -12.71 13.47 1.63
C ILE A 178 -13.61 12.34 2.08
N ALA A 179 -13.43 11.16 1.49
CA ALA A 179 -13.94 9.91 2.00
C ALA A 179 -12.77 9.02 2.44
N ARG A 180 -12.71 8.72 3.74
CA ARG A 180 -11.78 7.74 4.29
C ARG A 180 -12.37 6.35 4.13
N ILE A 181 -11.99 5.64 3.08
CA ILE A 181 -12.54 4.32 2.75
C ILE A 181 -11.72 3.15 3.30
N GLY A 182 -10.44 3.37 3.63
CA GLY A 182 -9.54 2.32 4.10
C GLY A 182 -8.85 1.56 2.97
N ILE A 183 -8.18 0.46 3.35
CA ILE A 183 -7.63 -0.56 2.43
C ILE A 183 -8.28 -1.88 2.81
N GLY A 184 -8.78 -2.61 1.81
CA GLY A 184 -9.42 -3.91 1.99
C GLY A 184 -8.40 -5.05 1.95
N TYR A 185 -8.77 -6.12 2.61
CA TYR A 185 -8.07 -7.39 2.55
C TYR A 185 -9.06 -8.49 2.20
N ASP A 186 -8.64 -9.44 1.37
CA ASP A 186 -9.45 -10.63 1.11
C ASP A 186 -9.46 -11.51 2.36
N ASP A 187 -10.51 -12.31 2.54
CA ASP A 187 -10.60 -13.25 3.64
C ASP A 187 -9.33 -14.10 3.71
N THR A 188 -8.65 -13.96 4.83
CA THR A 188 -7.44 -14.72 5.07
C THR A 188 -7.81 -15.87 6.00
N PRO A 189 -7.84 -17.12 5.52
CA PRO A 189 -8.12 -18.24 6.40
C PRO A 189 -7.11 -18.26 7.55
N PRO A 190 -7.50 -18.69 8.75
CA PRO A 190 -6.62 -18.77 9.90
C PRO A 190 -5.33 -19.54 9.55
N ALA A 191 -4.24 -19.17 10.20
CA ALA A 191 -2.99 -19.90 10.03
C ALA A 191 -3.22 -21.36 10.42
N PRO A 192 -2.75 -22.35 9.63
CA PRO A 192 -2.84 -23.75 10.01
C PRO A 192 -2.10 -23.98 11.34
N GLU A 193 -2.65 -24.79 12.21
CA GLU A 193 -1.92 -25.29 13.35
C GLU A 193 -0.77 -26.15 12.82
N THR A 194 0.46 -25.77 13.12
CA THR A 194 1.65 -26.53 12.77
C THR A 194 2.26 -27.12 14.04
N ASP A 195 2.56 -28.40 14.02
CA ASP A 195 3.23 -29.08 15.13
C ASP A 195 4.70 -28.61 15.31
N SER A 196 5.25 -27.97 14.29
CA SER A 196 6.60 -27.44 14.32
C SER A 196 6.65 -26.06 15.00
N PRO A 197 7.49 -25.89 16.02
CA PRO A 197 7.60 -24.59 16.70
C PRO A 197 8.17 -23.55 15.74
N LYS A 198 7.38 -22.50 15.47
CA LYS A 198 7.84 -21.34 14.69
C LYS A 198 8.95 -20.63 15.43
N ARG A 199 10.05 -20.32 14.75
CA ARG A 199 11.24 -19.66 15.34
C ARG A 199 11.74 -18.49 14.50
N ASP A 200 11.44 -18.47 13.21
CA ASP A 200 12.00 -17.50 12.28
C ASP A 200 11.38 -16.12 12.47
N VAL A 201 12.11 -15.09 12.08
CA VAL A 201 11.66 -13.71 12.10
C VAL A 201 11.68 -13.17 10.67
N LEU A 202 10.65 -12.43 10.29
CA LEU A 202 10.57 -11.78 8.99
C LEU A 202 10.76 -10.27 9.14
N THR A 203 11.49 -9.67 8.21
CA THR A 203 11.58 -8.22 8.06
C THR A 203 11.51 -7.82 6.60
N TYR A 204 11.25 -6.53 6.37
CA TYR A 204 11.14 -5.98 5.03
C TYR A 204 12.31 -5.05 4.74
N ALA A 205 12.85 -5.15 3.52
CA ALA A 205 13.90 -4.28 3.03
C ALA A 205 13.41 -3.44 1.84
N SER A 206 13.96 -2.24 1.72
CA SER A 206 13.70 -1.35 0.60
C SER A 206 14.90 -0.45 0.36
N THR A 207 15.09 -0.04 -0.89
CA THR A 207 16.07 0.99 -1.27
C THR A 207 15.60 2.41 -0.91
N PHE A 208 14.33 2.57 -0.50
CA PHE A 208 13.84 3.88 -0.05
C PHE A 208 14.33 4.19 1.37
N PRO A 209 14.98 5.36 1.60
CA PRO A 209 15.57 5.71 2.90
C PRO A 209 14.57 5.69 4.07
N HIS A 210 13.33 6.12 3.86
CA HIS A 210 12.30 6.12 4.91
C HIS A 210 11.92 4.72 5.41
N LYS A 211 12.30 3.66 4.69
CA LYS A 211 12.09 2.27 5.11
C LYS A 211 13.19 1.74 6.04
N CYS A 212 14.16 2.58 6.37
CA CYS A 212 15.16 2.36 7.42
C CYS A 212 15.89 1.00 7.35
N THR A 213 16.11 0.42 6.14
CA THR A 213 16.70 -0.92 5.98
C THR A 213 18.00 -1.10 6.76
N PRO A 214 19.02 -0.19 6.70
CA PRO A 214 20.25 -0.34 7.49
C PRO A 214 20.00 -0.40 9.01
N LEU A 215 19.13 0.50 9.51
CA LEU A 215 18.76 0.54 10.92
C LEU A 215 18.03 -0.75 11.34
N THR A 216 17.16 -1.28 10.49
CA THR A 216 16.44 -2.53 10.73
C THR A 216 17.40 -3.70 10.95
N LEU A 217 18.39 -3.88 10.05
CA LEU A 217 19.37 -4.96 10.18
C LEU A 217 20.23 -4.79 11.46
N GLN A 218 20.64 -3.56 11.75
CA GLN A 218 21.41 -3.24 12.96
C GLN A 218 20.60 -3.57 14.22
N ARG A 219 19.35 -3.14 14.32
CA ARG A 219 18.50 -3.34 15.49
C ARG A 219 18.14 -4.81 15.72
N ILE A 220 17.84 -5.55 14.66
CA ILE A 220 17.59 -6.99 14.77
C ILE A 220 18.85 -7.71 15.20
N SER A 221 20.04 -7.35 14.67
CA SER A 221 21.31 -7.93 15.11
C SER A 221 21.59 -7.66 16.58
N ALA A 222 21.35 -6.42 17.05
CA ALA A 222 21.50 -6.07 18.47
C ALA A 222 20.56 -6.91 19.36
N TRP A 223 19.29 -7.04 18.96
CA TRP A 223 18.31 -7.88 19.65
C TRP A 223 18.74 -9.36 19.71
N LEU A 224 19.19 -9.95 18.60
CA LEU A 224 19.68 -11.34 18.58
C LEU A 224 20.85 -11.56 19.53
N ASN A 225 21.76 -10.58 19.68
CA ASN A 225 22.91 -10.65 20.59
C ASN A 225 22.51 -10.59 22.06
N THR A 226 21.31 -10.13 22.40
CA THR A 226 20.78 -10.15 23.78
C THR A 226 20.17 -11.49 24.19
N ARG A 227 20.03 -12.43 23.24
CA ARG A 227 19.32 -13.69 23.43
C ARG A 227 20.28 -14.89 23.45
N GLU A 228 20.02 -15.84 24.31
CA GLU A 228 20.78 -17.11 24.34
C GLU A 228 20.51 -17.95 23.07
N ASP A 229 19.25 -17.95 22.59
CA ASP A 229 18.80 -18.66 21.39
C ASP A 229 18.98 -17.85 20.10
N GLY A 230 19.59 -16.67 20.17
CA GLY A 230 19.67 -15.75 19.03
C GLY A 230 20.39 -16.32 17.80
N LYS A 231 21.33 -17.27 17.98
CA LYS A 231 22.06 -17.94 16.90
C LYS A 231 21.18 -18.95 16.13
N ASP A 232 20.11 -19.44 16.75
CA ASP A 232 19.20 -20.44 16.18
C ASP A 232 18.02 -19.80 15.44
N ILE A 233 17.88 -18.46 15.56
CA ILE A 233 16.81 -17.68 14.92
C ILE A 233 17.24 -17.29 13.50
N ARG A 234 16.49 -17.70 12.49
CA ARG A 234 16.70 -17.26 11.11
C ARG A 234 15.94 -15.98 10.84
N ILE A 235 16.54 -15.09 10.06
CA ILE A 235 15.94 -13.82 9.66
C ILE A 235 15.66 -13.83 8.16
N HIS A 236 14.40 -13.75 7.78
CA HIS A 236 13.96 -13.61 6.40
C HIS A 236 13.82 -12.12 6.06
N VAL A 237 14.62 -11.64 5.11
CA VAL A 237 14.62 -10.25 4.63
C VAL A 237 13.91 -10.22 3.27
N VAL A 238 12.74 -9.60 3.20
CA VAL A 238 11.90 -9.57 2.01
C VAL A 238 11.95 -8.18 1.35
N GLY A 239 12.27 -8.13 0.07
CA GLY A 239 12.29 -6.89 -0.72
C GLY A 239 13.65 -6.52 -1.28
N SER A 240 13.75 -5.33 -1.86
CA SER A 240 14.97 -4.84 -2.50
C SER A 240 15.92 -4.25 -1.47
N MET A 241 17.13 -4.78 -1.39
CA MET A 241 18.19 -4.23 -0.54
C MET A 241 19.02 -3.18 -1.29
N PRO A 242 19.54 -2.14 -0.60
CA PRO A 242 20.61 -1.30 -1.13
C PRO A 242 21.83 -2.14 -1.54
N GLU A 243 22.46 -1.83 -2.68
CA GLU A 243 23.58 -2.62 -3.23
C GLU A 243 24.80 -2.67 -2.29
N GLU A 244 25.02 -1.59 -1.55
CA GLU A 244 26.12 -1.47 -0.59
C GLU A 244 25.89 -2.19 0.73
N LEU A 245 24.70 -2.75 0.96
CA LEU A 245 24.32 -3.35 2.24
C LEU A 245 24.39 -4.87 2.18
N ALA A 246 25.27 -5.44 3.02
CA ALA A 246 25.38 -6.89 3.17
C ALA A 246 24.53 -7.40 4.34
N LEU A 247 24.11 -8.65 4.25
CA LEU A 247 23.47 -9.34 5.37
C LEU A 247 24.49 -9.65 6.47
N PRO A 248 24.11 -9.56 7.76
CA PRO A 248 25.04 -9.73 8.87
C PRO A 248 25.75 -11.09 8.96
N ASN A 249 25.07 -12.19 8.64
CA ASN A 249 25.64 -13.54 8.66
C ASN A 249 24.76 -14.56 7.90
N ALA A 250 25.18 -15.83 7.86
CA ALA A 250 24.51 -16.92 7.16
C ALA A 250 23.10 -17.29 7.71
N GLY A 251 22.73 -16.83 8.90
CA GLY A 251 21.37 -17.02 9.45
C GLY A 251 20.34 -16.08 8.84
N TRP A 252 20.77 -15.13 8.00
CA TRP A 252 19.91 -14.19 7.30
C TRP A 252 19.67 -14.65 5.85
N ILE A 253 18.41 -14.69 5.44
CA ILE A 253 17.99 -15.19 4.12
C ILE A 253 17.30 -14.06 3.38
N HIS A 254 17.86 -13.63 2.25
CA HIS A 254 17.29 -12.57 1.42
C HIS A 254 16.34 -13.14 0.36
N HIS A 255 15.15 -12.57 0.31
CA HIS A 255 14.13 -12.80 -0.70
C HIS A 255 13.91 -11.51 -1.49
N ALA A 256 14.73 -11.27 -2.53
CA ALA A 256 14.65 -10.05 -3.34
C ALA A 256 13.26 -9.86 -3.96
N ARG A 257 12.60 -10.97 -4.30
CA ARG A 257 11.23 -11.02 -4.76
C ARG A 257 10.62 -12.35 -4.32
N ILE A 258 9.46 -12.30 -3.66
CA ILE A 258 8.72 -13.49 -3.25
C ILE A 258 7.26 -13.32 -3.67
N PRO A 259 6.64 -14.32 -4.33
CA PRO A 259 5.21 -14.32 -4.61
C PRO A 259 4.39 -14.22 -3.32
N TYR A 260 3.26 -13.51 -3.36
CA TYR A 260 2.45 -13.27 -2.15
C TYR A 260 1.99 -14.57 -1.48
N ALA A 261 1.64 -15.60 -2.26
CA ALA A 261 1.28 -16.91 -1.73
C ALA A 261 2.42 -17.56 -0.93
N GLU A 262 3.66 -17.48 -1.44
CA GLU A 262 4.85 -18.00 -0.76
C GLU A 262 5.18 -17.18 0.50
N LEU A 263 5.02 -15.85 0.45
CA LEU A 263 5.17 -14.98 1.62
C LEU A 263 4.18 -15.38 2.72
N ARG A 264 2.92 -15.64 2.37
CA ARG A 264 1.91 -16.11 3.33
C ARG A 264 2.28 -17.46 3.95
N THR A 265 2.76 -18.40 3.15
CA THR A 265 3.25 -19.69 3.62
C THR A 265 4.42 -19.51 4.59
N LEU A 266 5.41 -18.69 4.23
CA LEU A 266 6.55 -18.37 5.10
C LEU A 266 6.11 -17.78 6.44
N LEU A 267 5.22 -16.78 6.43
CA LEU A 267 4.65 -16.18 7.64
C LEU A 267 3.95 -17.22 8.51
N ARG A 268 3.06 -18.03 7.92
CA ARG A 268 2.20 -18.95 8.65
C ARG A 268 2.93 -20.16 9.21
N GLU A 269 3.92 -20.68 8.50
CA GLU A 269 4.56 -21.94 8.86
C GLU A 269 5.87 -21.76 9.61
N LYS A 270 6.62 -20.67 9.38
CA LYS A 270 7.97 -20.50 9.92
C LYS A 270 8.13 -19.31 10.85
N CYS A 271 7.45 -18.18 10.54
CA CYS A 271 7.69 -16.96 11.26
C CYS A 271 6.93 -16.93 12.61
N ARG A 272 7.67 -16.66 13.67
CA ARG A 272 7.17 -16.43 15.02
C ARG A 272 6.83 -14.96 15.26
N MET A 273 7.56 -14.07 14.60
CA MET A 273 7.43 -12.62 14.70
C MET A 273 7.85 -11.97 13.38
N ALA A 274 7.33 -10.79 13.09
CA ALA A 274 7.86 -9.89 12.07
C ALA A 274 8.32 -8.57 12.68
N VAL A 275 9.24 -7.88 11.99
CA VAL A 275 9.79 -6.58 12.39
C VAL A 275 9.65 -5.61 11.22
N TYR A 276 9.16 -4.40 11.48
CA TYR A 276 8.96 -3.38 10.47
C TYR A 276 9.38 -1.99 10.93
N PHE A 277 10.51 -1.51 10.41
CA PHE A 277 10.96 -0.14 10.61
C PHE A 277 10.54 0.76 9.46
N SER A 278 10.04 1.93 9.78
CA SER A 278 9.81 2.99 8.80
C SER A 278 9.73 4.36 9.49
N ASP A 279 10.27 5.40 8.85
CA ASP A 279 10.12 6.79 9.32
C ASP A 279 8.89 7.46 8.70
N TYR A 280 8.36 6.91 7.62
CA TYR A 280 7.19 7.41 6.93
C TYR A 280 6.38 6.27 6.31
N GLU A 281 5.08 6.32 6.52
CA GLU A 281 4.06 5.48 5.89
C GLU A 281 2.81 6.30 5.59
N SER A 282 2.01 5.78 4.72
CA SER A 282 0.65 6.25 4.53
C SER A 282 -0.38 5.33 5.20
N TYR A 283 -0.06 4.04 5.31
CA TYR A 283 -0.92 3.01 5.90
C TYR A 283 -0.15 1.98 6.73
N GLY A 284 0.92 1.38 6.15
CA GLY A 284 1.64 0.27 6.76
C GLY A 284 1.04 -1.09 6.40
N MET A 285 0.89 -1.38 5.10
CA MET A 285 0.36 -2.68 4.64
C MET A 285 1.16 -3.89 5.15
N PRO A 286 2.52 -3.91 5.12
CA PRO A 286 3.28 -5.07 5.54
C PRO A 286 3.00 -5.52 6.98
N PRO A 287 2.99 -4.64 8.01
CA PRO A 287 2.64 -5.08 9.35
C PRO A 287 1.21 -5.58 9.50
N VAL A 288 0.24 -5.01 8.77
CA VAL A 288 -1.14 -5.53 8.74
C VAL A 288 -1.20 -6.93 8.12
N GLU A 289 -0.50 -7.15 7.01
CA GLU A 289 -0.41 -8.48 6.36
C GLU A 289 0.19 -9.53 7.30
N CYS A 290 1.18 -9.17 8.12
CA CYS A 290 1.72 -10.07 9.14
C CYS A 290 0.65 -10.46 10.17
N LEU A 291 -0.08 -9.48 10.72
CA LEU A 291 -1.16 -9.75 11.69
C LEU A 291 -2.25 -10.64 11.11
N LEU A 292 -2.69 -10.38 9.88
CA LEU A 292 -3.68 -11.20 9.17
C LEU A 292 -3.22 -12.64 8.94
N ASN A 293 -1.90 -12.89 8.93
CA ASN A 293 -1.31 -14.23 8.85
C ASN A 293 -0.96 -14.84 10.21
N GLY A 294 -1.47 -14.27 11.31
CA GLY A 294 -1.26 -14.79 12.67
C GLY A 294 0.15 -14.54 13.22
N VAL A 295 0.88 -13.57 12.68
CA VAL A 295 2.25 -13.23 13.08
C VAL A 295 2.28 -11.83 13.70
N PRO A 296 2.64 -11.68 14.98
CA PRO A 296 2.82 -10.38 15.61
C PRO A 296 3.91 -9.60 14.85
N CYS A 297 3.62 -8.35 14.49
CA CYS A 297 4.57 -7.48 13.83
C CYS A 297 4.96 -6.31 14.73
N VAL A 298 6.19 -6.32 15.21
CA VAL A 298 6.77 -5.21 15.96
C VAL A 298 7.13 -4.11 14.98
N ALA A 299 6.47 -2.96 15.06
CA ALA A 299 6.51 -1.91 14.05
C ALA A 299 6.81 -0.53 14.63
N SER A 300 7.37 0.36 13.81
CA SER A 300 7.65 1.76 14.15
C SER A 300 6.40 2.49 14.64
N ASP A 301 6.52 3.19 15.76
CA ASP A 301 5.44 4.01 16.32
C ASP A 301 5.30 5.35 15.60
N ILE A 302 4.72 5.31 14.41
CA ILE A 302 4.39 6.50 13.61
C ILE A 302 2.88 6.61 13.37
N PRO A 303 2.33 7.82 13.14
CA PRO A 303 0.89 8.05 13.14
C PRO A 303 0.08 7.09 12.28
N PRO A 304 0.39 6.80 10.99
CA PRO A 304 -0.44 5.90 10.19
C PRO A 304 -0.34 4.43 10.62
N ILE A 305 0.77 4.02 11.21
CA ILE A 305 0.91 2.65 11.74
C ILE A 305 0.09 2.48 13.02
N ARG A 306 0.03 3.51 13.89
CA ARG A 306 -0.81 3.49 15.11
C ARG A 306 -2.30 3.28 14.82
N GLU A 307 -2.77 3.66 13.64
CA GLU A 307 -4.18 3.47 13.27
C GLU A 307 -4.54 2.00 13.03
N ASN A 308 -3.52 1.15 12.74
CA ASN A 308 -3.72 -0.20 12.26
C ASN A 308 -3.09 -1.27 13.17
N ILE A 309 -2.05 -0.90 13.94
CA ILE A 309 -1.26 -1.85 14.71
C ILE A 309 -1.47 -1.62 16.22
N PRO A 310 -1.77 -2.67 17.00
CA PRO A 310 -1.94 -2.58 18.45
C PRO A 310 -0.70 -1.99 19.15
N ALA A 311 -0.94 -1.11 20.12
CA ALA A 311 0.12 -0.38 20.84
C ALA A 311 1.20 -1.27 21.48
N GLN A 312 0.83 -2.52 21.85
CA GLN A 312 1.80 -3.48 22.39
C GLN A 312 2.92 -3.87 21.42
N TYR A 313 2.70 -3.71 20.10
CA TYR A 313 3.66 -4.01 19.04
C TYR A 313 4.40 -2.76 18.53
N LEU A 314 4.10 -1.59 19.05
CA LEU A 314 4.71 -0.34 18.58
C LEU A 314 5.94 0.02 19.40
N PHE A 315 7.01 0.44 18.71
CA PHE A 315 8.25 0.90 19.33
C PHE A 315 8.74 2.23 18.74
N ASN A 316 9.50 2.97 19.55
CA ASN A 316 10.15 4.21 19.13
C ASN A 316 11.43 3.89 18.33
N ASN A 317 11.53 4.36 17.07
CA ASN A 317 12.70 4.14 16.21
C ASN A 317 14.03 4.64 16.81
N ALA A 318 13.99 5.69 17.64
CA ALA A 318 15.17 6.26 18.27
C ALA A 318 15.63 5.49 19.51
N ASP A 319 14.77 4.60 20.05
CA ASP A 319 15.04 3.88 21.32
C ASP A 319 15.28 2.38 21.05
N GLU A 320 16.54 1.96 21.14
CA GLU A 320 16.94 0.56 20.98
C GLU A 320 16.39 -0.33 22.09
N ALA A 321 16.36 0.18 23.33
CA ALA A 321 15.89 -0.61 24.47
C ALA A 321 14.39 -0.87 24.38
N ASP A 322 13.60 0.11 23.93
CA ASP A 322 12.16 -0.05 23.66
C ASP A 322 11.92 -1.08 22.56
N PHE A 323 12.67 -1.00 21.44
CA PHE A 323 12.60 -2.03 20.39
C PHE A 323 12.90 -3.43 20.93
N ILE A 324 14.01 -3.61 21.67
CA ILE A 324 14.40 -4.90 22.25
C ILE A 324 13.31 -5.44 23.19
N ALA A 325 12.76 -4.58 24.05
CA ALA A 325 11.68 -4.95 24.98
C ALA A 325 10.41 -5.43 24.22
N LYS A 326 9.99 -4.69 23.18
CA LYS A 326 8.83 -5.05 22.35
C LYS A 326 9.08 -6.33 21.55
N ALA A 327 10.26 -6.48 20.96
CA ALA A 327 10.65 -7.68 20.24
C ALA A 327 10.65 -8.92 21.13
N ASN A 328 11.24 -8.83 22.33
CA ASN A 328 11.21 -9.93 23.31
C ASN A 328 9.77 -10.26 23.74
N ALA A 329 8.94 -9.25 24.04
CA ALA A 329 7.54 -9.49 24.44
C ALA A 329 6.74 -10.21 23.35
N ALA A 330 6.92 -9.81 22.09
CA ALA A 330 6.23 -10.42 20.95
C ALA A 330 6.77 -11.83 20.63
N TYR A 331 8.11 -12.00 20.60
CA TYR A 331 8.75 -13.26 20.27
C TYR A 331 8.51 -14.33 21.33
N ASP A 332 8.60 -13.97 22.61
CA ASP A 332 8.40 -14.90 23.74
C ASP A 332 6.91 -15.12 24.08
N LYS A 333 6.00 -14.48 23.32
CA LYS A 333 4.53 -14.57 23.52
C LYS A 333 4.12 -14.20 24.96
N LYS A 334 4.75 -13.15 25.51
CA LYS A 334 4.45 -12.65 26.88
C LYS A 334 3.07 -12.00 26.99
N SER A 335 2.48 -11.62 25.84
CA SER A 335 1.13 -11.06 25.74
C SER A 335 0.29 -11.84 24.73
N PRO A 336 -1.04 -11.89 24.87
CA PRO A 336 -1.92 -12.49 23.87
C PRO A 336 -1.72 -11.86 22.49
N PHE A 337 -1.82 -12.68 21.45
CA PHE A 337 -1.83 -12.18 20.09
C PHE A 337 -3.11 -11.37 19.84
N ILE A 338 -2.97 -10.16 19.32
CA ILE A 338 -4.08 -9.29 18.95
C ILE A 338 -3.97 -8.96 17.46
N CYS A 339 -5.02 -9.29 16.72
CA CYS A 339 -5.23 -8.84 15.35
C CYS A 339 -6.52 -8.02 15.31
N PRO A 340 -6.44 -6.72 14.98
CA PRO A 340 -7.64 -5.92 14.75
C PRO A 340 -8.48 -6.45 13.59
N GLU A 341 -9.74 -6.08 13.55
CA GLU A 341 -10.57 -6.32 12.38
C GLU A 341 -10.17 -5.34 11.26
N PHE A 342 -9.88 -5.90 10.09
CA PHE A 342 -9.60 -5.14 8.89
C PHE A 342 -10.73 -5.30 7.88
N PRO A 343 -11.10 -4.23 7.16
CA PRO A 343 -12.20 -4.32 6.21
C PRO A 343 -11.84 -5.23 5.01
N THR A 344 -12.82 -5.88 4.48
CA THR A 344 -12.76 -6.55 3.18
C THR A 344 -12.80 -5.51 2.05
N TRP A 345 -12.37 -5.90 0.83
CA TRP A 345 -12.51 -5.02 -0.34
C TRP A 345 -13.97 -4.66 -0.62
N GLN A 346 -14.90 -5.55 -0.31
CA GLN A 346 -16.33 -5.26 -0.43
C GLN A 346 -16.77 -4.11 0.48
N GLU A 347 -16.37 -4.14 1.74
CA GLU A 347 -16.69 -3.07 2.71
C GLU A 347 -16.05 -1.73 2.34
N VAL A 348 -14.78 -1.75 1.87
CA VAL A 348 -14.10 -0.56 1.36
C VAL A 348 -14.86 0.03 0.16
N CYS A 349 -15.29 -0.81 -0.77
CA CYS A 349 -16.04 -0.36 -1.95
C CYS A 349 -17.45 0.13 -1.59
N ASN A 350 -18.12 -0.51 -0.62
CA ASN A 350 -19.40 -0.01 -0.11
C ASN A 350 -19.25 1.40 0.49
N ARG A 351 -18.19 1.66 1.31
CA ARG A 351 -17.87 3.01 1.82
C ARG A 351 -17.62 4.00 0.68
N CYS A 352 -16.89 3.59 -0.35
CA CYS A 352 -16.61 4.40 -1.53
C CYS A 352 -17.90 4.79 -2.26
N VAL A 353 -18.76 3.82 -2.54
CA VAL A 353 -20.03 4.00 -3.23
C VAL A 353 -20.98 4.88 -2.42
N GLN A 354 -21.08 4.67 -1.12
CA GLN A 354 -21.90 5.52 -0.24
C GLN A 354 -21.41 6.97 -0.24
N ALA A 355 -20.09 7.20 -0.20
CA ALA A 355 -19.55 8.55 -0.32
C ALA A 355 -19.86 9.20 -1.69
N MET A 356 -19.80 8.43 -2.78
CA MET A 356 -20.16 8.94 -4.11
C MET A 356 -21.66 9.27 -4.24
N LEU A 357 -22.54 8.53 -3.57
CA LEU A 357 -23.99 8.79 -3.57
C LEU A 357 -24.38 10.06 -2.80
N GLN A 358 -23.57 10.45 -1.81
CA GLN A 358 -23.80 11.66 -0.99
C GLN A 358 -23.36 12.94 -1.69
N HIS A 359 -22.66 12.85 -2.79
CA HIS A 359 -22.09 13.97 -3.56
C HIS A 359 -22.59 13.98 -5.01
#